data_ee40eea847757512cd0923d1475cc52f
#
_entry.id   ee40eea847757512cd0923d1475cc52f
#
_cell.length_a   1.000
_cell.length_b   1.000
_cell.length_c   1.000
_cell.angle_alpha   90.00
_cell.angle_beta   90.00
_cell.angle_gamma   90.00
#
_symmetry.space_group_name_H-M   'P 1'
#
loop_
_entity.id
_entity.type
_entity.pdbx_description
1 polymer ?
#
loop_
_entity_poly.entity_id
_entity_poly.type
_entity_poly.pdbx_seq_one_letter_code
_entity_poly.pdbx_strand_id
1 'polypeptide(L)'
;MRFVYPLATTLLTVFWLTIPVFAQSKSNPMERIKTIQRLLSTYECPNCDLSEADLSEADLSEANLLGANLEKANLKNANLRGAILSSANLIEANLAGANLSGAIMHSATMRQANLKDADLSWADLYQAYLEKANLNGANLSNANLNEAKLDHTDFCDATLPNGVIKDC
;
A
#
# COMPACT_ATOMS: atom_id res chain seq x y z
N MET A 1 67.12 38.51 -5.75
CA MET A 1 66.68 37.18 -5.32
C MET A 1 65.17 37.06 -5.63
N ARG A 2 64.84 36.33 -6.70
CA ARG A 2 63.45 36.05 -7.07
C ARG A 2 63.16 34.60 -6.71
N PHE A 3 62.29 34.37 -5.77
CA PHE A 3 61.78 33.02 -5.46
C PHE A 3 60.59 32.73 -6.40
N VAL A 4 60.80 31.74 -7.23
CA VAL A 4 59.75 31.19 -8.13
C VAL A 4 59.09 30.03 -7.35
N TYR A 5 57.81 30.14 -7.05
CA TYR A 5 57.03 29.04 -6.51
C TYR A 5 56.47 28.20 -7.67
N PRO A 6 56.59 26.89 -7.67
CA PRO A 6 55.94 26.06 -8.65
C PRO A 6 54.49 25.89 -8.30
N LEU A 7 53.64 26.13 -9.31
CA LEU A 7 52.21 25.83 -9.28
C LEU A 7 52.01 24.32 -9.16
N ALA A 8 51.60 23.88 -7.99
CA ALA A 8 51.09 22.53 -7.80
C ALA A 8 49.66 22.47 -8.34
N THR A 9 49.49 21.92 -9.54
CA THR A 9 48.20 21.52 -10.09
C THR A 9 47.71 20.28 -9.34
N THR A 10 46.90 20.46 -8.32
CA THR A 10 46.14 19.36 -7.71
C THR A 10 45.01 18.97 -8.65
N LEU A 11 45.18 17.84 -9.33
CA LEU A 11 44.09 17.13 -9.99
C LEU A 11 43.06 16.73 -8.91
N LEU A 12 41.97 17.45 -8.86
CA LEU A 12 40.75 16.99 -8.18
C LEU A 12 40.17 15.84 -9.04
N THR A 13 40.61 14.63 -8.74
CA THR A 13 39.89 13.44 -9.20
C THR A 13 38.54 13.42 -8.51
N VAL A 14 37.51 13.89 -9.22
CA VAL A 14 36.12 13.70 -8.84
C VAL A 14 35.85 12.20 -8.92
N PHE A 15 35.96 11.54 -7.76
CA PHE A 15 35.48 10.17 -7.60
C PHE A 15 33.95 10.21 -7.71
N TRP A 16 33.43 10.03 -8.91
CA TRP A 16 32.05 9.66 -9.11
C TRP A 16 31.90 8.26 -8.49
N LEU A 17 31.51 8.24 -7.22
CA LEU A 17 30.92 7.04 -6.63
C LEU A 17 29.69 6.70 -7.49
N THR A 18 29.87 5.77 -8.40
CA THR A 18 28.76 5.07 -9.04
C THR A 18 28.08 4.27 -7.95
N ILE A 19 27.10 4.89 -7.30
CA ILE A 19 26.16 4.18 -6.43
C ILE A 19 25.47 3.18 -7.37
N PRO A 20 25.57 1.88 -7.12
CA PRO A 20 24.95 0.90 -8.00
C PRO A 20 23.44 1.18 -8.02
N VAL A 21 22.87 1.26 -9.21
CA VAL A 21 21.42 1.53 -9.49
C VAL A 21 20.47 0.59 -8.71
N PHE A 22 20.98 -0.50 -8.18
CA PHE A 22 20.23 -1.46 -7.36
C PHE A 22 19.96 -1.03 -5.90
N ALA A 23 20.54 0.10 -5.44
CA ALA A 23 20.33 0.59 -4.07
C ALA A 23 19.23 1.64 -3.92
N GLN A 24 18.42 1.90 -4.97
CA GLN A 24 17.40 2.94 -4.98
C GLN A 24 15.97 2.45 -4.65
N SER A 25 15.79 1.27 -4.08
CA SER A 25 14.45 0.72 -3.86
C SER A 25 13.91 0.82 -2.43
N LYS A 26 14.59 1.55 -1.52
CA LYS A 26 13.98 1.94 -0.24
C LYS A 26 13.93 3.45 -0.19
N SER A 27 12.73 4.01 -0.25
CA SER A 27 12.51 5.44 -0.06
C SER A 27 13.24 5.91 1.20
N ASN A 28 13.97 7.02 1.08
CA ASN A 28 14.63 7.66 2.22
C ASN A 28 13.58 7.89 3.32
N PRO A 29 13.84 7.55 4.59
CA PRO A 29 12.88 7.74 5.69
C PRO A 29 12.27 9.13 5.74
N MET A 30 13.02 10.18 5.41
CA MET A 30 12.54 11.54 5.36
C MET A 30 11.54 11.77 4.21
N GLU A 31 11.76 11.17 3.05
CA GLU A 31 10.83 11.26 1.92
C GLU A 31 9.54 10.51 2.21
N ARG A 32 9.63 9.38 2.92
CA ARG A 32 8.43 8.64 3.35
C ARG A 32 7.59 9.48 4.33
N ILE A 33 8.22 10.15 5.31
CA ILE A 33 7.52 11.03 6.24
C ILE A 33 6.77 12.13 5.48
N LYS A 34 7.40 12.80 4.51
CA LYS A 34 6.76 13.83 3.69
C LYS A 34 5.59 13.27 2.88
N THR A 35 5.76 12.07 2.32
CA THR A 35 4.71 11.39 1.55
C THR A 35 3.49 11.10 2.42
N ILE A 36 3.70 10.59 3.64
CA ILE A 36 2.62 10.33 4.59
C ILE A 36 1.95 11.66 5.01
N GLN A 37 2.72 12.70 5.33
CA GLN A 37 2.17 14.01 5.68
C GLN A 37 1.33 14.60 4.54
N ARG A 38 1.78 14.48 3.27
CA ARG A 38 1.01 14.89 2.11
C ARG A 38 -0.30 14.11 2.02
N LEU A 39 -0.25 12.77 2.11
CA LEU A 39 -1.44 11.93 2.07
C LEU A 39 -2.46 12.37 3.14
N LEU A 40 -2.03 12.50 4.40
CA LEU A 40 -2.91 12.84 5.53
C LEU A 40 -3.47 14.26 5.46
N SER A 41 -2.83 15.17 4.72
CA SER A 41 -3.28 16.57 4.58
C SER A 41 -4.11 16.84 3.33
N THR A 42 -3.89 16.07 2.26
CA THR A 42 -4.53 16.32 0.96
C THR A 42 -5.44 15.19 0.50
N TYR A 43 -5.36 14.02 1.13
CA TYR A 43 -6.00 12.76 0.69
C TYR A 43 -5.58 12.33 -0.73
N GLU A 44 -4.49 12.89 -1.27
CA GLU A 44 -4.01 12.64 -2.63
C GLU A 44 -2.60 12.03 -2.61
N CYS A 45 -2.50 10.77 -3.03
CA CYS A 45 -1.22 10.07 -3.13
C CYS A 45 -1.21 9.00 -4.24
N PRO A 46 -1.61 9.36 -5.48
CA PRO A 46 -1.55 8.39 -6.57
C PRO A 46 -0.09 8.01 -6.88
N ASN A 47 0.14 6.69 -7.07
CA ASN A 47 1.45 6.09 -7.33
C ASN A 47 2.53 6.39 -6.29
N CYS A 48 2.16 6.76 -5.06
CA CYS A 48 3.10 6.98 -3.96
C CYS A 48 3.77 5.69 -3.50
N ASP A 49 5.00 5.81 -3.00
CA ASP A 49 5.63 4.76 -2.21
C ASP A 49 5.30 4.96 -0.71
N LEU A 50 4.40 4.12 -0.22
CA LEU A 50 3.96 4.00 1.16
C LEU A 50 4.30 2.61 1.73
N SER A 51 5.26 1.92 1.10
CA SER A 51 5.66 0.58 1.54
C SER A 51 6.18 0.62 2.98
N GLU A 52 5.77 -0.38 3.77
CA GLU A 52 6.11 -0.49 5.19
C GLU A 52 5.67 0.73 6.04
N ALA A 53 4.82 1.64 5.51
CA ALA A 53 4.34 2.79 6.27
C ALA A 53 3.42 2.37 7.42
N ASP A 54 3.52 3.04 8.55
CA ASP A 54 2.51 2.94 9.61
C ASP A 54 1.42 3.98 9.39
N LEU A 55 0.25 3.49 8.97
CA LEU A 55 -0.98 4.22 8.72
C LEU A 55 -2.13 3.64 9.57
N SER A 56 -1.77 2.97 10.69
CA SER A 56 -2.77 2.40 11.60
C SER A 56 -3.66 3.51 12.16
N GLU A 57 -4.97 3.20 12.22
CA GLU A 57 -6.00 4.12 12.71
C GLU A 57 -6.12 5.44 11.92
N ALA A 58 -5.39 5.59 10.79
CA ALA A 58 -5.46 6.80 9.98
C ALA A 58 -6.84 6.97 9.33
N ASP A 59 -7.33 8.20 9.25
CA ASP A 59 -8.48 8.53 8.40
C ASP A 59 -7.98 8.80 6.98
N LEU A 60 -8.29 7.86 6.09
CA LEU A 60 -7.99 7.86 4.66
C LEU A 60 -9.28 7.72 3.85
N SER A 61 -10.41 8.16 4.44
CA SER A 61 -11.70 8.11 3.76
C SER A 61 -11.66 8.94 2.48
N GLU A 62 -12.17 8.35 1.39
CA GLU A 62 -12.19 8.95 0.05
C GLU A 62 -10.79 9.28 -0.53
N ALA A 63 -9.71 8.84 0.12
CA ALA A 63 -8.35 9.12 -0.34
C ALA A 63 -8.07 8.50 -1.73
N ASN A 64 -7.37 9.25 -2.56
CA ASN A 64 -6.87 8.78 -3.85
C ASN A 64 -5.50 8.10 -3.67
N LEU A 65 -5.52 6.78 -3.65
CA LEU A 65 -4.36 5.89 -3.53
C LEU A 65 -4.18 5.05 -4.81
N LEU A 66 -4.67 5.56 -5.96
CA LEU A 66 -4.55 4.88 -7.25
C LEU A 66 -3.09 4.47 -7.52
N GLY A 67 -2.84 3.18 -7.73
CA GLY A 67 -1.52 2.63 -8.02
C GLY A 67 -0.49 2.80 -6.91
N ALA A 68 -0.88 3.21 -5.70
CA ALA A 68 0.05 3.39 -4.59
C ALA A 68 0.72 2.06 -4.19
N ASN A 69 1.99 2.13 -3.81
CA ASN A 69 2.70 1.01 -3.21
C ASN A 69 2.50 1.03 -1.69
N LEU A 70 1.66 0.12 -1.19
CA LEU A 70 1.33 -0.11 0.21
C LEU A 70 1.85 -1.49 0.68
N GLU A 71 2.86 -2.04 0.00
CA GLU A 71 3.44 -3.33 0.37
C GLU A 71 3.89 -3.31 1.83
N LYS A 72 3.42 -4.29 2.61
CA LYS A 72 3.71 -4.43 4.04
C LYS A 72 3.32 -3.23 4.91
N ALA A 73 2.51 -2.30 4.39
CA ALA A 73 2.01 -1.19 5.18
C ALA A 73 1.11 -1.68 6.33
N ASN A 74 1.18 -1.00 7.46
CA ASN A 74 0.26 -1.20 8.57
C ASN A 74 -0.93 -0.25 8.44
N LEU A 75 -2.08 -0.78 8.04
CA LEU A 75 -3.37 -0.10 7.86
C LEU A 75 -4.40 -0.61 8.88
N LYS A 76 -3.94 -1.21 9.99
CA LYS A 76 -4.83 -1.78 11.00
C LYS A 76 -5.78 -0.71 11.53
N ASN A 77 -7.09 -1.03 11.52
CA ASN A 77 -8.17 -0.14 11.95
C ASN A 77 -8.24 1.20 11.17
N ALA A 78 -7.55 1.35 10.04
CA ALA A 78 -7.63 2.56 9.23
C ALA A 78 -9.03 2.72 8.61
N ASN A 79 -9.47 3.96 8.45
CA ASN A 79 -10.69 4.29 7.72
C ASN A 79 -10.35 4.56 6.25
N LEU A 80 -10.65 3.60 5.37
CA LEU A 80 -10.45 3.66 3.91
C LEU A 80 -11.80 3.69 3.17
N ARG A 81 -12.88 4.12 3.85
CA ARG A 81 -14.21 4.16 3.26
C ARG A 81 -14.21 4.99 1.98
N GLY A 82 -14.68 4.40 0.86
CA GLY A 82 -14.74 5.08 -0.43
C GLY A 82 -13.39 5.40 -1.06
N ALA A 83 -12.27 4.96 -0.49
CA ALA A 83 -10.94 5.22 -1.04
C ALA A 83 -10.74 4.60 -2.44
N ILE A 84 -9.93 5.24 -3.29
CA ILE A 84 -9.56 4.75 -4.61
C ILE A 84 -8.21 4.01 -4.49
N LEU A 85 -8.27 2.68 -4.52
CA LEU A 85 -7.12 1.78 -4.40
C LEU A 85 -6.91 0.95 -5.67
N SER A 86 -7.48 1.36 -6.80
CA SER A 86 -7.32 0.62 -8.06
C SER A 86 -5.84 0.47 -8.41
N SER A 87 -5.43 -0.74 -8.80
CA SER A 87 -4.05 -1.11 -9.11
C SER A 87 -3.03 -0.88 -7.97
N ALA A 88 -3.47 -0.61 -6.74
CA ALA A 88 -2.57 -0.47 -5.60
C ALA A 88 -1.91 -1.81 -5.26
N ASN A 89 -0.66 -1.75 -4.79
CA ASN A 89 0.07 -2.90 -4.26
C ASN A 89 -0.09 -2.95 -2.74
N LEU A 90 -0.86 -3.90 -2.26
CA LEU A 90 -1.15 -4.16 -0.84
C LEU A 90 -0.61 -5.55 -0.41
N ILE A 91 0.41 -6.08 -1.11
CA ILE A 91 1.01 -7.38 -0.76
C ILE A 91 1.48 -7.36 0.69
N GLU A 92 1.09 -8.37 1.46
CA GLU A 92 1.45 -8.54 2.89
C GLU A 92 1.04 -7.34 3.78
N ALA A 93 0.18 -6.42 3.30
CA ALA A 93 -0.31 -5.31 4.11
C ALA A 93 -1.21 -5.81 5.26
N ASN A 94 -1.17 -5.11 6.38
CA ASN A 94 -2.05 -5.38 7.51
C ASN A 94 -3.26 -4.45 7.51
N LEU A 95 -4.41 -4.95 7.09
CA LEU A 95 -5.71 -4.25 7.00
C LEU A 95 -6.69 -4.79 8.06
N ALA A 96 -6.20 -5.45 9.11
CA ALA A 96 -7.08 -6.04 10.12
C ALA A 96 -7.98 -4.96 10.75
N GLY A 97 -9.30 -5.19 10.75
CA GLY A 97 -10.29 -4.26 11.28
C GLY A 97 -10.45 -2.96 10.49
N ALA A 98 -9.81 -2.81 9.33
CA ALA A 98 -9.95 -1.60 8.51
C ALA A 98 -11.37 -1.47 7.93
N ASN A 99 -11.84 -0.23 7.79
CA ASN A 99 -13.07 0.08 7.07
C ASN A 99 -12.76 0.38 5.60
N LEU A 100 -13.07 -0.57 4.72
CA LEU A 100 -12.93 -0.48 3.27
C LEU A 100 -14.28 -0.39 2.56
N SER A 101 -15.35 -0.03 3.30
CA SER A 101 -16.69 -0.01 2.74
C SER A 101 -16.81 0.94 1.54
N GLY A 102 -17.30 0.43 0.41
CA GLY A 102 -17.41 1.18 -0.84
C GLY A 102 -16.09 1.56 -1.50
N ALA A 103 -14.94 1.05 -1.05
CA ALA A 103 -13.66 1.33 -1.68
C ALA A 103 -13.58 0.75 -3.10
N ILE A 104 -12.89 1.45 -4.01
CA ILE A 104 -12.67 1.03 -5.39
C ILE A 104 -11.29 0.38 -5.50
N MET A 105 -11.27 -0.96 -5.69
CA MET A 105 -10.06 -1.77 -5.59
C MET A 105 -9.83 -2.60 -6.87
N HIS A 106 -10.22 -2.08 -8.02
CA HIS A 106 -10.04 -2.78 -9.30
C HIS A 106 -8.59 -3.18 -9.53
N SER A 107 -8.34 -4.46 -9.80
CA SER A 107 -7.00 -5.00 -10.07
C SER A 107 -5.98 -4.71 -8.95
N ALA A 108 -6.42 -4.38 -7.74
CA ALA A 108 -5.52 -4.23 -6.60
C ALA A 108 -4.87 -5.57 -6.24
N THR A 109 -3.60 -5.54 -5.83
CA THR A 109 -2.87 -6.75 -5.43
C THR A 109 -2.81 -6.83 -3.91
N MET A 110 -3.56 -7.78 -3.32
CA MET A 110 -3.67 -8.02 -1.87
C MET A 110 -3.20 -9.43 -1.48
N ARG A 111 -2.26 -9.97 -2.24
CA ARG A 111 -1.71 -11.31 -1.93
C ARG A 111 -1.13 -11.32 -0.53
N GLN A 112 -1.51 -12.35 0.25
CA GLN A 112 -1.06 -12.53 1.64
C GLN A 112 -1.40 -11.34 2.57
N ALA A 113 -2.28 -10.43 2.16
CA ALA A 113 -2.75 -9.35 3.02
C ALA A 113 -3.60 -9.89 4.17
N ASN A 114 -3.54 -9.23 5.32
CA ASN A 114 -4.37 -9.53 6.46
C ASN A 114 -5.58 -8.59 6.50
N LEU A 115 -6.74 -9.11 6.11
CA LEU A 115 -8.04 -8.40 6.06
C LEU A 115 -8.98 -8.94 7.16
N LYS A 116 -8.44 -9.58 8.21
CA LYS A 116 -9.22 -10.13 9.29
C LYS A 116 -10.13 -9.06 9.90
N ASP A 117 -11.43 -9.39 10.06
CA ASP A 117 -12.45 -8.52 10.64
C ASP A 117 -12.61 -7.15 9.89
N ALA A 118 -12.11 -7.01 8.66
CA ALA A 118 -12.26 -5.79 7.87
C ALA A 118 -13.69 -5.64 7.31
N ASP A 119 -14.16 -4.40 7.16
CA ASP A 119 -15.40 -4.11 6.46
C ASP A 119 -15.13 -3.79 4.99
N LEU A 120 -15.48 -4.72 4.11
CA LEU A 120 -15.39 -4.61 2.64
C LEU A 120 -16.78 -4.51 2.01
N SER A 121 -17.81 -4.16 2.80
CA SER A 121 -19.16 -4.05 2.28
C SER A 121 -19.22 -3.04 1.12
N TRP A 122 -19.90 -3.41 0.03
CA TRP A 122 -19.99 -2.59 -1.18
C TRP A 122 -18.67 -2.27 -1.89
N ALA A 123 -17.55 -2.86 -1.47
CA ALA A 123 -16.25 -2.65 -2.13
C ALA A 123 -16.25 -3.23 -3.55
N ASP A 124 -15.59 -2.56 -4.47
CA ASP A 124 -15.41 -3.04 -5.84
C ASP A 124 -14.04 -3.68 -6.01
N LEU A 125 -14.01 -5.02 -5.90
CA LEU A 125 -12.83 -5.88 -5.99
C LEU A 125 -12.70 -6.56 -7.37
N TYR A 126 -13.29 -5.94 -8.42
CA TYR A 126 -13.20 -6.48 -9.77
C TYR A 126 -11.74 -6.77 -10.17
N GLN A 127 -11.46 -7.99 -10.61
CA GLN A 127 -10.11 -8.45 -10.98
C GLN A 127 -9.03 -8.30 -9.87
N ALA A 128 -9.40 -8.12 -8.62
CA ALA A 128 -8.44 -8.04 -7.53
C ALA A 128 -7.73 -9.39 -7.28
N TYR A 129 -6.50 -9.32 -6.78
CA TYR A 129 -5.65 -10.47 -6.47
C TYR A 129 -5.60 -10.67 -4.95
N LEU A 130 -6.33 -11.66 -4.44
CA LEU A 130 -6.49 -11.97 -3.02
C LEU A 130 -5.86 -13.32 -2.63
N GLU A 131 -5.02 -13.90 -3.48
CA GLU A 131 -4.44 -15.20 -3.23
C GLU A 131 -3.73 -15.25 -1.87
N LYS A 132 -4.09 -16.20 -1.05
CA LYS A 132 -3.58 -16.41 0.32
C LYS A 132 -3.88 -15.24 1.29
N ALA A 133 -4.78 -14.32 0.94
CA ALA A 133 -5.22 -13.30 1.88
C ALA A 133 -6.04 -13.91 3.02
N ASN A 134 -5.98 -13.30 4.18
CA ASN A 134 -6.80 -13.67 5.33
C ASN A 134 -8.02 -12.73 5.42
N LEU A 135 -9.20 -13.24 5.10
CA LEU A 135 -10.50 -12.56 5.19
C LEU A 135 -11.35 -13.11 6.34
N ASN A 136 -10.74 -13.78 7.32
CA ASN A 136 -11.45 -14.33 8.45
C ASN A 136 -12.29 -13.25 9.16
N GLY A 137 -13.59 -13.49 9.33
CA GLY A 137 -14.52 -12.54 9.95
C GLY A 137 -14.82 -11.28 9.14
N ALA A 138 -14.28 -11.12 7.94
CA ALA A 138 -14.50 -9.92 7.13
C ALA A 138 -15.94 -9.82 6.61
N ASN A 139 -16.44 -8.61 6.46
CA ASN A 139 -17.73 -8.33 5.88
C ASN A 139 -17.60 -7.95 4.40
N LEU A 140 -18.02 -8.83 3.48
CA LEU A 140 -18.04 -8.58 2.04
C LEU A 140 -19.45 -8.37 1.50
N SER A 141 -20.44 -8.05 2.34
CA SER A 141 -21.84 -7.87 1.90
C SER A 141 -21.91 -6.92 0.71
N ASN A 142 -22.52 -7.36 -0.39
CA ASN A 142 -22.66 -6.59 -1.63
C ASN A 142 -21.31 -6.21 -2.32
N ALA A 143 -20.19 -6.77 -1.93
CA ALA A 143 -18.91 -6.55 -2.62
C ALA A 143 -18.92 -7.19 -4.02
N ASN A 144 -18.24 -6.56 -4.98
CA ASN A 144 -18.03 -7.10 -6.32
C ASN A 144 -16.73 -7.90 -6.38
N LEU A 145 -16.81 -9.22 -6.38
CA LEU A 145 -15.67 -10.14 -6.51
C LEU A 145 -15.53 -10.72 -7.94
N ASN A 146 -16.19 -10.15 -8.95
CA ASN A 146 -16.12 -10.67 -10.30
C ASN A 146 -14.68 -10.68 -10.80
N GLU A 147 -14.26 -11.82 -11.36
CA GLU A 147 -12.90 -12.08 -11.88
C GLU A 147 -11.77 -11.96 -10.83
N ALA A 148 -12.08 -11.78 -9.54
CA ALA A 148 -11.07 -11.77 -8.48
C ALA A 148 -10.37 -13.14 -8.36
N LYS A 149 -9.07 -13.12 -8.05
CA LYS A 149 -8.27 -14.33 -7.79
C LYS A 149 -8.28 -14.64 -6.30
N LEU A 150 -8.87 -15.79 -5.94
CA LEU A 150 -9.17 -16.17 -4.56
C LEU A 150 -8.49 -17.48 -4.13
N ASP A 151 -7.43 -17.89 -4.83
CA ASP A 151 -6.76 -19.15 -4.55
C ASP A 151 -6.17 -19.17 -3.13
N HIS A 152 -6.58 -20.15 -2.32
CA HIS A 152 -6.15 -20.29 -0.93
C HIS A 152 -6.48 -19.07 -0.03
N THR A 153 -7.47 -18.25 -0.40
CA THR A 153 -7.98 -17.18 0.46
C THR A 153 -8.76 -17.77 1.64
N ASP A 154 -8.52 -17.30 2.84
CA ASP A 154 -9.25 -17.71 4.03
C ASP A 154 -10.48 -16.84 4.26
N PHE A 155 -11.67 -17.44 4.15
CA PHE A 155 -12.97 -16.80 4.37
C PHE A 155 -13.68 -17.29 5.64
N CYS A 156 -12.96 -17.94 6.57
CA CYS A 156 -13.58 -18.43 7.78
C CYS A 156 -14.38 -17.31 8.47
N ASP A 157 -15.63 -17.58 8.83
CA ASP A 157 -16.55 -16.62 9.46
C ASP A 157 -16.83 -15.32 8.65
N ALA A 158 -16.37 -15.23 7.42
CA ALA A 158 -16.62 -14.05 6.58
C ALA A 158 -18.08 -14.01 6.09
N THR A 159 -18.64 -12.82 6.02
CA THR A 159 -19.93 -12.58 5.35
C THR A 159 -19.67 -12.38 3.85
N LEU A 160 -20.16 -13.31 3.03
CA LEU A 160 -20.00 -13.28 1.57
C LEU A 160 -20.89 -12.21 0.90
N PRO A 161 -20.68 -11.86 -0.39
CA PRO A 161 -21.45 -10.82 -1.08
C PRO A 161 -22.96 -11.01 -1.06
N ASN A 162 -23.43 -12.25 -1.01
CA ASN A 162 -24.85 -12.61 -0.92
C ASN A 162 -25.41 -12.61 0.52
N GLY A 163 -24.64 -12.17 1.50
CA GLY A 163 -24.99 -12.11 2.91
C GLY A 163 -24.88 -13.43 3.67
N VAL A 164 -24.39 -14.50 3.03
CA VAL A 164 -24.18 -15.79 3.70
C VAL A 164 -22.85 -15.76 4.46
N ILE A 165 -22.87 -16.25 5.71
CA ILE A 165 -21.64 -16.43 6.49
C ILE A 165 -20.98 -17.73 6.06
N LYS A 166 -19.68 -17.68 5.81
CA LYS A 166 -18.87 -18.83 5.45
C LYS A 166 -18.39 -19.54 6.71
N ASP A 167 -18.94 -20.71 6.96
CA ASP A 167 -18.46 -21.56 8.07
C ASP A 167 -17.00 -22.00 7.86
N CYS A 168 -16.26 -22.18 8.94
CA CYS A 168 -14.90 -22.73 8.93
C CYS A 168 -14.88 -24.26 8.56
#